data_687ee270664922fba782e6db0e897138
#
_entry.id   687ee270664922fba782e6db0e897138
#
_cell.length_a   1.000
_cell.length_b   1.000
_cell.length_c   1.000
_cell.angle_alpha   90.00
_cell.angle_beta   90.00
_cell.angle_gamma   90.00
#
_symmetry.space_group_name_H-M   'P 1'
#
loop_
_entity.id
_entity.type
_entity.pdbx_description
1 polymer ?
#
loop_
_entity_poly.entity_id
_entity_poly.type
_entity_poly.pdbx_seq_one_letter_code
_entity_poly.pdbx_strand_id
1 'polypeptide(L)'
;MIPTFYTMVLAAVLWLVLLYAASRARVRGCSRRVNLALGIAAVLLLFVPVGSVRLWSWFFSFCPNPSLPMLGMVCAGIWQRLFGLEVLKPADWRATWIFGAVTGSALYLHPMFVGSLDLYYWGWEHELAAGSLAVLAAAFLAIGNRLGVLLLAALIAYACRALESANCWDYVVDPFYWMIGVVVVTRRAAGALVSRWRLRRTGEATAPFKGAVVLPKPAA
;
A
#
# COMPACT_ATOMS: atom_id res chain seq x y z
N MET A 1 -8.54 17.64 21.76
CA MET A 1 -8.92 16.30 22.29
C MET A 1 -9.40 15.30 21.23
N ILE A 2 -10.02 15.73 20.12
CA ILE A 2 -10.49 14.88 19.01
C ILE A 2 -9.30 14.27 18.20
N PRO A 3 -8.19 14.97 17.93
CA PRO A 3 -7.08 14.39 17.17
C PRO A 3 -6.47 13.14 17.79
N THR A 4 -6.29 13.14 19.11
CA THR A 4 -5.67 12.02 19.83
C THR A 4 -6.53 10.76 19.81
N PHE A 5 -7.84 10.89 19.90
CA PHE A 5 -8.76 9.75 19.80
C PHE A 5 -8.77 9.15 18.38
N TYR A 6 -8.74 10.00 17.37
CA TYR A 6 -8.72 9.58 15.97
C TYR A 6 -7.44 8.81 15.63
N THR A 7 -6.28 9.32 16.04
CA THR A 7 -4.98 8.63 15.82
C THR A 7 -4.91 7.31 16.57
N MET A 8 -5.52 7.19 17.75
CA MET A 8 -5.66 5.93 18.48
C MET A 8 -6.50 4.91 17.71
N VAL A 9 -7.63 5.33 17.16
CA VAL A 9 -8.49 4.45 16.35
C VAL A 9 -7.76 3.99 15.10
N LEU A 10 -7.03 4.88 14.44
CA LEU A 10 -6.26 4.55 13.25
C LEU A 10 -5.10 3.59 13.54
N ALA A 11 -4.35 3.81 14.62
CA ALA A 11 -3.32 2.89 15.05
C ALA A 11 -3.92 1.51 15.41
N ALA A 12 -5.08 1.49 16.05
CA ALA A 12 -5.81 0.27 16.36
C ALA A 12 -6.25 -0.48 15.10
N VAL A 13 -6.76 0.23 14.09
CA VAL A 13 -7.14 -0.37 12.79
C VAL A 13 -5.93 -0.95 12.06
N LEU A 14 -4.81 -0.25 12.04
CA LEU A 14 -3.57 -0.75 11.44
C LEU A 14 -3.12 -2.05 12.10
N TRP A 15 -3.21 -2.13 13.41
CA TRP A 15 -2.92 -3.33 14.19
C TRP A 15 -3.84 -4.50 13.87
N LEU A 16 -5.11 -4.24 13.84
CA LEU A 16 -6.09 -5.24 13.41
C LEU A 16 -5.66 -5.91 12.12
N VAL A 17 -5.14 -5.14 11.20
CA VAL A 17 -4.72 -5.62 9.89
C VAL A 17 -3.45 -6.42 9.93
N LEU A 18 -2.44 -5.96 10.67
CA LEU A 18 -1.19 -6.70 10.82
C LEU A 18 -1.44 -8.04 11.50
N LEU A 19 -2.24 -8.05 12.58
CA LEU A 19 -2.61 -9.30 13.27
C LEU A 19 -3.50 -10.20 12.40
N TYR A 20 -4.43 -9.62 11.65
CA TYR A 20 -5.25 -10.38 10.70
C TYR A 20 -4.41 -10.96 9.55
N ALA A 21 -3.47 -10.19 9.00
CA ALA A 21 -2.54 -10.69 7.99
C ALA A 21 -1.65 -11.81 8.51
N ALA A 22 -1.14 -11.68 9.74
CA ALA A 22 -0.35 -12.70 10.42
C ALA A 22 -1.16 -13.96 10.73
N SER A 23 -2.41 -13.81 11.18
CA SER A 23 -3.30 -14.95 11.46
C SER A 23 -3.65 -15.74 10.19
N ARG A 24 -3.80 -15.06 9.04
CA ARG A 24 -4.13 -15.72 7.77
C ARG A 24 -3.00 -16.59 7.21
N ALA A 25 -1.76 -16.28 7.50
CA ALA A 25 -0.64 -17.14 7.10
C ALA A 25 -0.72 -18.54 7.72
N ARG A 26 -1.39 -18.69 8.86
CA ARG A 26 -1.55 -19.96 9.61
C ARG A 26 -2.91 -20.64 9.43
N VAL A 27 -3.94 -19.92 9.01
CA VAL A 27 -5.34 -20.42 9.10
C VAL A 27 -6.03 -20.35 7.74
N ARG A 28 -5.42 -20.96 6.70
CA ARG A 28 -6.09 -21.21 5.42
C ARG A 28 -7.24 -22.19 5.66
N GLY A 29 -8.49 -21.73 5.49
CA GLY A 29 -9.69 -22.56 5.60
C GLY A 29 -10.64 -22.21 6.76
N CYS A 30 -10.34 -21.21 7.59
CA CYS A 30 -11.22 -20.81 8.68
C CYS A 30 -12.52 -20.14 8.21
N SER A 31 -13.59 -20.47 8.92
CA SER A 31 -14.91 -19.88 8.70
C SER A 31 -14.89 -18.36 8.95
N ARG A 32 -15.82 -17.64 8.31
CA ARG A 32 -16.01 -16.19 8.50
C ARG A 32 -16.16 -15.80 9.97
N ARG A 33 -16.81 -16.64 10.79
CA ARG A 33 -17.01 -16.40 12.24
C ARG A 33 -15.69 -16.43 13.00
N VAL A 34 -14.80 -17.35 12.68
CA VAL A 34 -13.45 -17.45 13.30
C VAL A 34 -12.59 -16.25 12.90
N ASN A 35 -12.64 -15.82 11.66
CA ASN A 35 -11.92 -14.63 11.22
C ASN A 35 -12.43 -13.35 11.90
N LEU A 36 -13.75 -13.23 12.11
CA LEU A 36 -14.34 -12.11 12.86
C LEU A 36 -13.93 -12.15 14.34
N ALA A 37 -13.99 -13.33 14.97
CA ALA A 37 -13.57 -13.51 16.36
C ALA A 37 -12.09 -13.16 16.56
N LEU A 38 -11.21 -13.56 15.65
CA LEU A 38 -9.80 -13.20 15.66
C LEU A 38 -9.59 -11.68 15.49
N GLY A 39 -10.39 -11.03 14.63
CA GLY A 39 -10.36 -9.58 14.48
C GLY A 39 -10.77 -8.87 15.77
N ILE A 40 -11.86 -9.31 16.41
CA ILE A 40 -12.31 -8.76 17.70
C ILE A 40 -11.26 -9.00 18.79
N ALA A 41 -10.71 -10.20 18.88
CA ALA A 41 -9.66 -10.52 19.85
C ALA A 41 -8.42 -9.63 19.65
N ALA A 42 -8.05 -9.36 18.40
CA ALA A 42 -6.95 -8.46 18.08
C ALA A 42 -7.18 -7.02 18.56
N VAL A 43 -8.43 -6.50 18.43
CA VAL A 43 -8.80 -5.19 18.99
C VAL A 43 -8.69 -5.20 20.50
N LEU A 44 -9.25 -6.22 21.15
CA LEU A 44 -9.21 -6.33 22.60
C LEU A 44 -7.77 -6.40 23.14
N LEU A 45 -6.87 -7.08 22.44
CA LEU A 45 -5.44 -7.14 22.78
C LEU A 45 -4.78 -5.76 22.84
N LEU A 46 -5.25 -4.78 22.06
CA LEU A 46 -4.69 -3.42 22.09
C LEU A 46 -4.89 -2.72 23.42
N PHE A 47 -5.93 -3.09 24.15
CA PHE A 47 -6.25 -2.50 25.46
C PHE A 47 -5.54 -3.21 26.61
N VAL A 48 -4.82 -4.29 26.35
CA VAL A 48 -4.06 -5.02 27.38
C VAL A 48 -2.92 -4.14 27.88
N PRO A 49 -2.78 -3.97 29.18
CA PRO A 49 -1.66 -3.24 29.76
C PRO A 49 -0.36 -4.04 29.60
N VAL A 50 0.68 -3.38 29.10
CA VAL A 50 2.02 -3.95 29.00
C VAL A 50 2.97 -3.01 29.76
N GLY A 51 3.35 -3.38 30.96
CA GLY A 51 4.02 -2.50 31.91
C GLY A 51 3.11 -1.37 32.37
N SER A 52 3.57 -0.13 32.32
CA SER A 52 2.82 1.06 32.72
C SER A 52 1.91 1.65 31.64
N VAL A 53 1.99 1.13 30.40
CA VAL A 53 1.25 1.65 29.23
C VAL A 53 0.45 0.54 28.55
N ARG A 54 -0.59 0.93 27.85
CA ARG A 54 -1.39 -0.02 27.06
C ARG A 54 -0.69 -0.37 25.75
N LEU A 55 -0.95 -1.54 25.20
CA LEU A 55 -0.31 -2.03 23.99
C LEU A 55 -0.48 -1.08 22.79
N TRP A 56 -1.64 -0.43 22.65
CA TRP A 56 -1.86 0.57 21.59
C TRP A 56 -0.90 1.77 21.67
N SER A 57 -0.44 2.18 22.87
CA SER A 57 0.49 3.30 23.04
C SER A 57 1.85 3.01 22.41
N TRP A 58 2.29 1.75 22.43
CA TRP A 58 3.52 1.34 21.76
C TRP A 58 3.44 1.55 20.25
N PHE A 59 2.28 1.28 19.68
CA PHE A 59 2.08 1.47 18.23
C PHE A 59 2.00 2.93 17.83
N PHE A 60 1.34 3.71 18.63
CA PHE A 60 1.31 5.15 18.45
C PHE A 60 2.72 5.75 18.41
N SER A 61 3.65 5.21 19.23
CA SER A 61 5.05 5.64 19.23
C SER A 61 5.77 5.33 17.90
N PHE A 62 5.37 4.28 17.18
CA PHE A 62 5.98 3.91 15.90
C PHE A 62 5.35 4.61 14.70
N CYS A 63 4.05 4.84 14.71
CA CYS A 63 3.31 5.44 13.60
C CYS A 63 2.20 6.35 14.13
N PRO A 64 2.56 7.57 14.56
CA PRO A 64 1.58 8.51 15.11
C PRO A 64 0.60 9.03 14.06
N ASN A 65 1.04 9.15 12.81
CA ASN A 65 0.27 9.70 11.70
C ASN A 65 0.22 8.72 10.52
N PRO A 66 -0.60 7.65 10.58
CA PRO A 66 -0.76 6.75 9.44
C PRO A 66 -1.47 7.48 8.28
N SER A 67 -0.95 7.32 7.07
CA SER A 67 -1.52 7.96 5.88
C SER A 67 -2.89 7.40 5.51
N LEU A 68 -3.78 8.26 5.01
CA LEU A 68 -5.16 7.88 4.67
C LEU A 68 -5.20 6.84 3.54
N PRO A 69 -4.37 6.92 2.47
CA PRO A 69 -4.33 5.89 1.45
C PRO A 69 -3.95 4.51 2.00
N MET A 70 -2.98 4.43 2.92
CA MET A 70 -2.62 3.17 3.57
C MET A 70 -3.79 2.63 4.38
N LEU A 71 -4.42 3.46 5.19
CA LEU A 71 -5.61 3.08 5.98
C LEU A 71 -6.75 2.61 5.10
N GLY A 72 -7.03 3.33 4.03
CA GLY A 72 -8.06 2.97 3.05
C GLY A 72 -7.81 1.60 2.41
N MET A 73 -6.55 1.31 2.02
CA MET A 73 -6.16 -0.02 1.52
C MET A 73 -6.37 -1.10 2.56
N VAL A 74 -5.98 -0.81 3.77
CA VAL A 74 -6.10 -1.71 4.90
C VAL A 74 -7.58 -2.04 5.17
N CYS A 75 -8.43 -1.02 5.27
CA CYS A 75 -9.86 -1.18 5.44
C CYS A 75 -10.50 -1.96 4.27
N ALA A 76 -10.12 -1.62 3.02
CA ALA A 76 -10.59 -2.33 1.83
C ALA A 76 -10.18 -3.80 1.84
N GLY A 77 -8.96 -4.11 2.26
CA GLY A 77 -8.45 -5.48 2.40
C GLY A 77 -9.20 -6.29 3.46
N ILE A 78 -9.50 -5.68 4.62
CA ILE A 78 -10.32 -6.31 5.67
C ILE A 78 -11.73 -6.56 5.13
N TRP A 79 -12.34 -5.54 4.52
CA TRP A 79 -13.69 -5.62 3.99
C TRP A 79 -13.84 -6.73 2.98
N GLN A 80 -12.92 -6.81 2.02
CA GLN A 80 -12.90 -7.87 1.03
C GLN A 80 -12.80 -9.26 1.66
N ARG A 81 -12.01 -9.40 2.72
CA ARG A 81 -11.82 -10.68 3.40
C ARG A 81 -13.01 -11.09 4.26
N LEU A 82 -13.62 -10.15 4.97
CA LEU A 82 -14.75 -10.43 5.86
C LEU A 82 -16.06 -10.61 5.10
N PHE A 83 -16.28 -9.79 4.07
CA PHE A 83 -17.57 -9.71 3.37
C PHE A 83 -17.53 -10.26 1.94
N GLY A 84 -16.33 -10.51 1.39
CA GLY A 84 -16.17 -10.95 0.01
C GLY A 84 -16.38 -9.85 -1.03
N LEU A 85 -16.58 -8.59 -0.59
CA LEU A 85 -16.83 -7.45 -1.47
C LEU A 85 -15.51 -6.79 -1.89
N GLU A 86 -15.29 -6.68 -3.19
CA GLU A 86 -14.09 -6.09 -3.76
C GLU A 86 -14.20 -4.56 -3.80
N VAL A 87 -13.69 -3.91 -2.73
CA VAL A 87 -13.70 -2.43 -2.61
C VAL A 87 -12.64 -1.79 -3.51
N LEU A 88 -11.46 -2.40 -3.65
CA LEU A 88 -10.39 -1.94 -4.55
C LEU A 88 -10.12 -3.00 -5.61
N LYS A 89 -10.18 -2.62 -6.88
CA LYS A 89 -9.85 -3.49 -8.01
C LYS A 89 -8.32 -3.74 -8.07
N PRO A 90 -7.85 -4.77 -8.77
CA PRO A 90 -6.41 -5.03 -8.93
C PRO A 90 -5.62 -3.84 -9.50
N ALA A 91 -6.25 -3.03 -10.36
CA ALA A 91 -5.68 -1.81 -10.91
C ALA A 91 -5.50 -0.72 -9.83
N ASP A 92 -6.49 -0.55 -8.94
CA ASP A 92 -6.46 0.41 -7.85
C ASP A 92 -5.33 0.05 -6.86
N TRP A 93 -5.24 -1.24 -6.46
CA TRP A 93 -4.15 -1.74 -5.63
C TRP A 93 -2.78 -1.47 -6.23
N ARG A 94 -2.64 -1.67 -7.56
CA ARG A 94 -1.39 -1.42 -8.26
C ARG A 94 -1.03 0.05 -8.25
N ALA A 95 -1.97 0.92 -8.63
CA ALA A 95 -1.79 2.36 -8.66
C ALA A 95 -1.40 2.89 -7.29
N THR A 96 -2.10 2.45 -6.23
CA THR A 96 -1.83 2.90 -4.86
C THR A 96 -0.44 2.50 -4.39
N TRP A 97 0.01 1.25 -4.63
CA TRP A 97 1.38 0.85 -4.25
C TRP A 97 2.46 1.60 -5.04
N ILE A 98 2.24 1.82 -6.35
CA ILE A 98 3.18 2.61 -7.17
C ILE A 98 3.23 4.05 -6.67
N PHE A 99 2.08 4.65 -6.38
CA PHE A 99 1.98 6.00 -5.85
C PHE A 99 2.75 6.14 -4.53
N GLY A 100 2.51 5.25 -3.55
CA GLY A 100 3.22 5.28 -2.26
C GLY A 100 4.73 5.10 -2.42
N ALA A 101 5.17 4.17 -3.29
CA ALA A 101 6.59 3.96 -3.55
C ALA A 101 7.24 5.18 -4.21
N VAL A 102 6.62 5.75 -5.25
CA VAL A 102 7.20 6.88 -6.01
C VAL A 102 7.18 8.16 -5.17
N THR A 103 6.01 8.51 -4.61
CA THR A 103 5.86 9.75 -3.83
C THR A 103 6.71 9.68 -2.56
N GLY A 104 6.69 8.57 -1.83
CA GLY A 104 7.53 8.42 -0.64
C GLY A 104 9.02 8.45 -0.97
N SER A 105 9.46 7.87 -2.08
CA SER A 105 10.86 7.99 -2.51
C SER A 105 11.23 9.43 -2.85
N ALA A 106 10.34 10.17 -3.52
CA ALA A 106 10.57 11.58 -3.80
C ALA A 106 10.63 12.43 -2.52
N LEU A 107 9.79 12.14 -1.52
CA LEU A 107 9.75 12.90 -0.28
C LEU A 107 10.90 12.56 0.68
N TYR A 108 11.24 11.28 0.84
CA TYR A 108 12.19 10.84 1.85
C TYR A 108 13.63 10.70 1.34
N LEU A 109 13.83 10.36 0.05
CA LEU A 109 15.17 10.19 -0.49
C LEU A 109 15.71 11.45 -1.17
N HIS A 110 14.84 12.29 -1.75
CA HIS A 110 15.28 13.49 -2.47
C HIS A 110 16.13 14.44 -1.62
N PRO A 111 15.77 14.77 -0.37
CA PRO A 111 16.60 15.64 0.48
C PRO A 111 17.99 15.07 0.74
N MET A 112 18.14 13.73 0.72
CA MET A 112 19.42 13.06 0.96
C MET A 112 20.37 13.15 -0.25
N PHE A 113 19.85 13.25 -1.49
CA PHE A 113 20.67 13.12 -2.69
C PHE A 113 20.73 14.39 -3.56
N VAL A 114 19.77 15.30 -3.46
CA VAL A 114 19.64 16.45 -4.39
C VAL A 114 19.79 17.82 -3.71
N GLY A 115 19.86 17.88 -2.40
CA GLY A 115 20.39 18.97 -1.56
C GLY A 115 19.71 20.34 -1.55
N SER A 116 19.01 20.79 -2.58
CA SER A 116 18.48 22.17 -2.65
C SER A 116 16.96 22.29 -2.70
N LEU A 117 16.24 21.21 -3.01
CA LEU A 117 14.78 21.18 -3.11
C LEU A 117 14.22 20.22 -2.07
N ASP A 118 13.64 20.75 -1.01
CA ASP A 118 12.93 19.94 -0.01
C ASP A 118 11.44 19.85 -0.37
N LEU A 119 11.09 18.78 -1.11
CA LEU A 119 9.69 18.52 -1.50
C LEU A 119 8.80 18.27 -0.28
N TYR A 120 9.36 17.75 0.82
CA TYR A 120 8.60 17.53 2.05
C TYR A 120 8.24 18.85 2.72
N TYR A 121 9.14 19.86 2.66
CA TYR A 121 8.91 21.20 3.19
C TYR A 121 7.70 21.88 2.51
N TRP A 122 7.45 21.63 1.23
CA TRP A 122 6.28 22.19 0.53
C TRP A 122 4.94 21.74 1.13
N GLY A 123 4.91 20.64 1.87
CA GLY A 123 3.70 20.19 2.55
C GLY A 123 3.29 21.05 3.75
N TRP A 124 4.22 21.82 4.32
CA TRP A 124 3.96 22.70 5.47
C TRP A 124 3.33 24.04 5.10
N GLU A 125 3.68 24.59 3.97
CA GLU A 125 3.44 26.00 3.71
C GLU A 125 2.33 26.25 2.72
N HIS A 126 1.87 25.26 1.90
CA HIS A 126 1.23 25.73 0.70
C HIS A 126 0.11 24.91 0.12
N GLU A 127 -0.84 25.72 -0.33
CA GLU A 127 -1.88 25.42 -1.31
C GLU A 127 -1.34 24.64 -2.52
N LEU A 128 -0.06 24.78 -2.87
CA LEU A 128 0.58 24.06 -3.98
C LEU A 128 0.60 22.53 -3.78
N ALA A 129 0.96 22.04 -2.59
CA ALA A 129 0.95 20.61 -2.31
C ALA A 129 -0.49 20.07 -2.31
N ALA A 130 -1.40 20.74 -1.62
CA ALA A 130 -2.80 20.37 -1.60
C ALA A 130 -3.45 20.49 -2.98
N GLY A 131 -3.13 21.57 -3.75
CA GLY A 131 -3.60 21.78 -5.11
C GLY A 131 -3.11 20.68 -6.07
N SER A 132 -1.82 20.32 -6.02
CA SER A 132 -1.27 19.25 -6.86
C SER A 132 -1.91 17.89 -6.54
N LEU A 133 -2.14 17.61 -5.27
CA LEU A 133 -2.86 16.41 -4.84
C LEU A 133 -4.32 16.40 -5.26
N ALA A 134 -5.00 17.56 -5.24
CA ALA A 134 -6.37 17.69 -5.72
C ALA A 134 -6.47 17.40 -7.24
N VAL A 135 -5.55 17.95 -8.04
CA VAL A 135 -5.45 17.65 -9.48
C VAL A 135 -5.20 16.16 -9.71
N LEU A 136 -4.27 15.58 -8.95
CA LEU A 136 -3.95 14.14 -9.06
C LEU A 136 -5.15 13.27 -8.65
N ALA A 137 -5.84 13.62 -7.56
CA ALA A 137 -7.06 12.93 -7.14
C ALA A 137 -8.14 12.98 -8.23
N ALA A 138 -8.37 14.18 -8.81
CA ALA A 138 -9.32 14.36 -9.91
C ALA A 138 -8.93 13.53 -11.14
N ALA A 139 -7.65 13.48 -11.51
CA ALA A 139 -7.17 12.67 -12.63
C ALA A 139 -7.43 11.18 -12.41
N PHE A 140 -7.13 10.64 -11.21
CA PHE A 140 -7.43 9.25 -10.89
C PHE A 140 -8.93 8.97 -10.86
N LEU A 141 -9.75 9.89 -10.36
CA LEU A 141 -11.21 9.75 -10.40
C LEU A 141 -11.73 9.77 -11.86
N ALA A 142 -11.21 10.62 -12.71
CA ALA A 142 -11.61 10.72 -14.11
C ALA A 142 -11.36 9.42 -14.89
N ILE A 143 -10.30 8.69 -14.58
CA ILE A 143 -10.02 7.37 -15.16
C ILE A 143 -10.66 6.21 -14.40
N GLY A 144 -11.53 6.49 -13.42
CA GLY A 144 -12.25 5.49 -12.62
C GLY A 144 -11.37 4.69 -11.66
N ASN A 145 -10.18 5.21 -11.29
CA ASN A 145 -9.29 4.58 -10.33
C ASN A 145 -9.57 5.11 -8.91
N ARG A 146 -9.81 4.19 -7.98
CA ARG A 146 -10.19 4.51 -6.59
C ARG A 146 -9.04 5.08 -5.74
N LEU A 147 -7.81 5.12 -6.25
CA LEU A 147 -6.75 5.92 -5.63
C LEU A 147 -7.18 7.39 -5.51
N GLY A 148 -7.92 7.92 -6.50
CA GLY A 148 -8.46 9.27 -6.43
C GLY A 148 -9.37 9.50 -5.21
N VAL A 149 -10.17 8.50 -4.83
CA VAL A 149 -11.01 8.55 -3.61
C VAL A 149 -10.14 8.59 -2.35
N LEU A 150 -9.07 7.78 -2.31
CA LEU A 150 -8.15 7.75 -1.17
C LEU A 150 -7.39 9.07 -1.02
N LEU A 151 -6.95 9.67 -2.12
CA LEU A 151 -6.30 10.99 -2.12
C LEU A 151 -7.27 12.11 -1.72
N LEU A 152 -8.51 12.06 -2.21
CA LEU A 152 -9.54 13.01 -1.80
C LEU A 152 -9.85 12.91 -0.30
N ALA A 153 -9.94 11.68 0.23
CA ALA A 153 -10.09 11.46 1.67
C ALA A 153 -8.92 12.05 2.47
N ALA A 154 -7.68 11.90 1.96
CA ALA A 154 -6.50 12.51 2.58
C ALA A 154 -6.57 14.04 2.58
N LEU A 155 -7.00 14.67 1.48
CA LEU A 155 -7.19 16.13 1.38
C LEU A 155 -8.27 16.63 2.33
N ILE A 156 -9.40 15.93 2.42
CA ILE A 156 -10.48 16.27 3.37
C ILE A 156 -9.97 16.17 4.81
N ALA A 157 -9.25 15.09 5.14
CA ALA A 157 -8.68 14.91 6.46
C ALA A 157 -7.64 16.00 6.79
N TYR A 158 -6.82 16.40 5.83
CA TYR A 158 -5.89 17.53 5.95
C TYR A 158 -6.63 18.84 6.21
N ALA A 159 -7.65 19.17 5.41
CA ALA A 159 -8.46 20.37 5.59
C ALA A 159 -9.16 20.40 6.97
N CYS A 160 -9.57 19.25 7.48
CA CYS A 160 -10.17 19.10 8.82
C CYS A 160 -9.12 19.02 9.95
N ARG A 161 -7.82 19.03 9.63
CA ARG A 161 -6.72 18.82 10.60
C ARG A 161 -6.93 17.58 11.44
N ALA A 162 -7.28 16.46 10.80
CA ALA A 162 -7.63 15.22 11.47
C ALA A 162 -6.44 14.50 12.11
N LEU A 163 -5.21 14.72 11.63
CA LEU A 163 -3.96 14.23 12.22
C LEU A 163 -3.30 15.34 13.04
N GLU A 164 -2.30 14.97 13.83
CA GLU A 164 -1.50 15.94 14.61
C GLU A 164 -0.54 16.77 13.73
N SER A 165 -0.19 16.25 12.56
CA SER A 165 0.69 16.95 11.61
C SER A 165 -0.04 18.07 10.88
N ALA A 166 0.62 19.19 10.72
CA ALA A 166 0.23 20.27 9.84
C ALA A 166 0.74 20.09 8.39
N ASN A 167 1.57 19.06 8.14
CA ASN A 167 2.11 18.78 6.82
C ASN A 167 1.13 17.95 5.99
N CYS A 168 0.77 18.44 4.80
CA CYS A 168 -0.15 17.77 3.89
C CYS A 168 0.33 16.38 3.47
N TRP A 169 1.65 16.18 3.32
CA TRP A 169 2.21 14.91 2.89
C TRP A 169 2.02 13.78 3.90
N ASP A 170 1.96 14.07 5.21
CA ASP A 170 1.75 13.08 6.25
C ASP A 170 0.35 12.42 6.17
N TYR A 171 -0.61 13.13 5.56
CA TYR A 171 -1.93 12.56 5.29
C TYR A 171 -1.93 11.60 4.09
N VAL A 172 -0.93 11.70 3.22
CA VAL A 172 -0.89 11.04 1.91
C VAL A 172 0.08 9.87 1.90
N VAL A 173 1.26 10.04 2.52
CA VAL A 173 2.31 9.01 2.54
C VAL A 173 3.00 9.00 3.89
N ASP A 174 3.00 7.87 4.55
CA ASP A 174 3.80 7.61 5.75
C ASP A 174 4.98 6.67 5.44
N PRO A 175 6.00 6.58 6.31
CA PRO A 175 7.17 5.73 6.08
C PRO A 175 6.84 4.24 5.88
N PHE A 176 5.81 3.72 6.55
CA PHE A 176 5.41 2.31 6.40
C PHE A 176 4.75 2.07 5.05
N TYR A 177 3.86 2.97 4.64
CA TYR A 177 3.23 2.91 3.33
C TYR A 177 4.29 2.95 2.23
N TRP A 178 5.26 3.86 2.33
CA TRP A 178 6.39 3.94 1.41
C TRP A 178 7.20 2.64 1.37
N MET A 179 7.71 2.17 2.52
CA MET A 179 8.54 0.96 2.58
C MET A 179 7.82 -0.26 2.01
N ILE A 180 6.56 -0.48 2.40
CA ILE A 180 5.75 -1.59 1.88
C ILE A 180 5.53 -1.42 0.38
N GLY A 181 5.22 -0.20 -0.06
CA GLY A 181 5.06 0.14 -1.48
C GLY A 181 6.29 -0.22 -2.30
N VAL A 182 7.48 0.21 -1.86
CA VAL A 182 8.77 -0.12 -2.50
C VAL A 182 8.96 -1.64 -2.58
N VAL A 183 8.76 -2.38 -1.48
CA VAL A 183 8.90 -3.84 -1.46
C VAL A 183 7.91 -4.50 -2.44
N VAL A 184 6.65 -4.08 -2.45
CA VAL A 184 5.63 -4.64 -3.34
C VAL A 184 5.95 -4.38 -4.81
N VAL A 185 6.33 -3.15 -5.15
CA VAL A 185 6.68 -2.76 -6.53
C VAL A 185 7.92 -3.50 -7.00
N THR A 186 8.98 -3.53 -6.19
CA THR A 186 10.24 -4.23 -6.53
C THR A 186 10.02 -5.72 -6.74
N ARG A 187 9.27 -6.39 -5.85
CA ARG A 187 8.96 -7.82 -6.01
C ARG A 187 8.17 -8.10 -7.28
N ARG A 188 7.21 -7.24 -7.64
CA ARG A 188 6.45 -7.38 -8.89
C ARG A 188 7.33 -7.18 -10.12
N ALA A 189 8.18 -6.17 -10.10
CA ALA A 189 9.13 -5.92 -11.18
C ALA A 189 10.10 -7.09 -11.36
N ALA A 190 10.69 -7.60 -10.28
CA ALA A 190 11.57 -8.77 -10.31
C ALA A 190 10.85 -10.01 -10.85
N GLY A 191 9.62 -10.27 -10.40
CA GLY A 191 8.81 -11.38 -10.91
C GLY A 191 8.54 -11.28 -12.41
N ALA A 192 8.23 -10.08 -12.91
CA ALA A 192 8.01 -9.84 -14.34
C ALA A 192 9.29 -10.04 -15.17
N LEU A 193 10.45 -9.61 -14.65
CA LEU A 193 11.74 -9.82 -15.30
C LEU A 193 12.10 -11.30 -15.39
N VAL A 194 11.94 -12.05 -14.30
CA VAL A 194 12.20 -13.50 -14.27
C VAL A 194 11.28 -14.24 -15.24
N SER A 195 10.00 -13.88 -15.30
CA SER A 195 9.05 -14.48 -16.24
C SER A 195 9.45 -14.23 -17.69
N ARG A 196 9.81 -12.98 -18.03
CA ARG A 196 10.28 -12.62 -19.37
C ARG A 196 11.57 -13.38 -19.75
N TRP A 197 12.49 -13.52 -18.83
CA TRP A 197 13.73 -14.25 -19.06
C TRP A 197 13.49 -15.76 -19.28
N ARG A 198 12.59 -16.37 -18.51
CA ARG A 198 12.18 -17.78 -18.72
C ARG A 198 11.55 -17.98 -20.07
N LEU A 199 10.62 -17.11 -20.50
CA LEU A 199 9.98 -17.19 -21.81
C LEU A 199 10.98 -17.09 -22.96
N ARG A 200 11.99 -16.23 -22.86
CA ARG A 200 13.04 -16.13 -23.87
C ARG A 200 13.85 -17.41 -23.98
N ARG A 201 14.24 -18.01 -22.84
CA ARG A 201 14.98 -19.28 -22.84
C ARG A 201 14.19 -20.45 -23.41
N THR A 202 12.90 -20.57 -23.07
CA THR A 202 12.05 -21.63 -23.61
C THR A 202 11.71 -21.42 -25.07
N GLY A 203 11.56 -20.19 -25.54
CA GLY A 203 11.36 -19.85 -26.96
C GLY A 203 12.60 -20.17 -27.82
N GLU A 204 13.79 -20.00 -27.30
CA GLU A 204 15.03 -20.43 -27.98
C GLU A 204 15.15 -21.96 -28.02
N ALA A 205 14.70 -22.67 -26.99
CA ALA A 205 14.72 -24.14 -26.95
C ALA A 205 13.69 -24.80 -27.90
N THR A 206 12.62 -24.10 -28.28
CA THR A 206 11.60 -24.59 -29.22
C THR A 206 11.82 -24.11 -30.67
N ALA A 207 12.87 -23.37 -30.96
CA ALA A 207 13.24 -23.07 -32.34
C ALA A 207 13.56 -24.40 -33.05
N PRO A 208 12.84 -24.78 -34.12
CA PRO A 208 13.12 -26.03 -34.81
C PRO A 208 14.54 -25.98 -35.36
N PHE A 209 15.28 -27.02 -35.07
CA PHE A 209 16.63 -27.20 -35.58
C PHE A 209 16.59 -27.09 -37.11
N LYS A 210 16.96 -25.93 -37.66
CA LYS A 210 17.05 -25.65 -39.10
C LYS A 210 18.22 -26.42 -39.74
N GLY A 211 18.27 -27.74 -39.54
CA GLY A 211 19.37 -28.58 -39.99
C GLY A 211 18.92 -30.00 -40.33
N ALA A 212 17.63 -30.23 -40.53
CA ALA A 212 17.20 -31.51 -41.10
C ALA A 212 17.66 -31.57 -42.56
N VAL A 213 18.80 -32.20 -42.78
CA VAL A 213 19.26 -32.60 -44.10
C VAL A 213 18.17 -33.50 -44.70
N VAL A 214 17.48 -32.99 -45.71
CA VAL A 214 16.55 -33.78 -46.52
C VAL A 214 17.40 -34.78 -47.29
N LEU A 215 17.43 -36.02 -46.82
CA LEU A 215 18.06 -37.11 -47.59
C LEU A 215 17.20 -37.33 -48.89
N PRO A 216 17.85 -37.38 -50.05
CA PRO A 216 17.14 -37.64 -51.31
C PRO A 216 16.47 -39.01 -51.27
N LYS A 217 15.20 -39.06 -51.73
CA LYS A 217 14.40 -40.27 -51.84
C LYS A 217 15.09 -41.22 -52.83
N PRO A 218 15.30 -42.51 -52.51
CA PRO A 218 15.85 -43.44 -53.47
C PRO A 218 14.92 -43.58 -54.68
N ALA A 219 15.51 -43.53 -55.87
CA ALA A 219 14.80 -43.78 -57.12
C ALA A 219 14.39 -45.25 -57.21
N ALA A 220 13.12 -45.48 -57.60
CA ALA A 220 12.56 -46.81 -57.86
C ALA A 220 13.00 -47.35 -59.23
#